data_31ebec7538060396df8f2269fe98c079
#
_entry.id   31ebec7538060396df8f2269fe98c079
#
_cell.length_a   1.000
_cell.length_b   1.000
_cell.length_c   1.000
_cell.angle_alpha   90.00
_cell.angle_beta   90.00
_cell.angle_gamma   90.00
#
_symmetry.space_group_name_H-M   'P 1'
#
loop_
_entity.id
_entity.type
_entity.pdbx_description
1 polymer ?
#
loop_
_entity_poly.entity_id
_entity_poly.type
_entity_poly.pdbx_seq_one_letter_code
_entity_poly.pdbx_strand_id
1 'polypeptide(L)'
;MDRRKFIFNGSRLFISSLCIPKFTQAKPQNIGVDIKQITFGSEHHFFGYIGQSLTIPWNKIGNRLICLSSSFHDHLPGKGEAANVKLINLDRKQKEGYEVEKLDESRGWNPQQGTMFYWNPHQPNHQFFFNDRDPKTGVVFTSLYDIKKRKRIKTYHYEQKSFGNSGVCPAGRYFLAINYARMARLRPVTGYKDSFDWSDGVAAPKDDGIAIIDIETGEKKILISFEQMAQGLENSGFDAKDRNLFINHTLWSRDGQRIYFFVRAGWKSDKDGRERLNAACSIKVDGSQFIAGHQHIGGHPEWLNGTQIIGSSKNRQVVYDIDQRKIIRTLGDADIFPSPEGDISLSPDGKWLVNGYNNKSGSNFYSIMNLETASWVKTPPFNTGIYKKDLRIDPAPRWNHENNQVLVSGLDENGTRQLFVILIDEKSI
;
A
#
# COMPACT_ATOMS: atom_id res chain seq x y z
N MET A 1 61.45 58.42 -11.73
CA MET A 1 61.71 58.03 -10.35
C MET A 1 60.35 57.69 -9.81
N ASP A 2 59.91 56.54 -9.45
CA ASP A 2 60.43 55.37 -8.89
C ASP A 2 59.43 54.23 -9.25
N ARG A 3 59.96 53.04 -9.58
CA ARG A 3 59.17 51.87 -9.97
C ARG A 3 58.85 51.07 -8.71
N ARG A 4 57.56 50.86 -8.37
CA ARG A 4 57.16 49.84 -7.40
C ARG A 4 56.58 48.62 -8.12
N LYS A 5 57.27 47.48 -7.94
CA LYS A 5 56.92 46.16 -8.40
C LYS A 5 55.67 45.67 -7.62
N PHE A 6 54.65 45.24 -8.36
CA PHE A 6 53.53 44.44 -7.79
C PHE A 6 53.91 42.95 -7.93
N ILE A 7 53.96 42.28 -6.80
CA ILE A 7 54.15 40.84 -6.71
C ILE A 7 52.79 40.18 -6.81
N PHE A 8 52.58 39.37 -7.86
CA PHE A 8 51.39 38.52 -7.99
C PHE A 8 51.60 37.28 -7.14
N ASN A 9 50.82 37.13 -6.04
CA ASN A 9 50.65 35.89 -5.29
C ASN A 9 49.62 35.02 -6.02
N GLY A 10 50.09 33.96 -6.69
CA GLY A 10 49.27 32.96 -7.33
C GLY A 10 48.59 32.07 -6.28
N SER A 11 47.33 32.27 -6.05
CA SER A 11 46.49 31.33 -5.29
C SER A 11 46.23 30.09 -6.17
N ARG A 12 46.82 28.96 -5.81
CA ARG A 12 46.50 27.66 -6.40
C ARG A 12 45.07 27.27 -5.95
N LEU A 13 44.12 27.28 -6.89
CA LEU A 13 42.86 26.62 -6.71
C LEU A 13 43.10 25.09 -6.64
N PHE A 14 42.89 24.52 -5.47
CA PHE A 14 42.72 23.08 -5.35
C PHE A 14 41.33 22.70 -5.87
N ILE A 15 41.29 22.18 -7.10
CA ILE A 15 40.09 21.48 -7.60
C ILE A 15 40.09 20.11 -6.90
N SER A 16 39.31 19.97 -5.85
CA SER A 16 38.97 18.68 -5.29
C SER A 16 38.08 17.96 -6.30
N SER A 17 38.63 17.02 -7.01
CA SER A 17 37.89 16.08 -7.85
C SER A 17 36.98 15.28 -6.93
N LEU A 18 35.67 15.62 -6.92
CA LEU A 18 34.64 14.78 -6.36
C LEU A 18 34.66 13.46 -7.14
N CYS A 19 35.23 12.42 -6.55
CA CYS A 19 35.05 11.05 -6.98
C CYS A 19 33.56 10.69 -6.86
N ILE A 20 32.82 10.83 -7.95
CA ILE A 20 31.50 10.19 -8.09
C ILE A 20 31.82 8.69 -8.14
N PRO A 21 31.35 7.89 -7.19
CA PRO A 21 31.53 6.45 -7.26
C PRO A 21 30.88 5.95 -8.56
N LYS A 22 31.72 5.44 -9.48
CA LYS A 22 31.21 4.66 -10.60
C LYS A 22 30.55 3.44 -10.02
N PHE A 23 29.22 3.38 -10.09
CA PHE A 23 28.50 2.14 -9.85
C PHE A 23 29.01 1.12 -10.87
N THR A 24 29.82 0.19 -10.41
CA THR A 24 30.13 -1.03 -11.14
C THR A 24 28.78 -1.71 -11.39
N GLN A 25 28.48 -2.06 -12.64
CA GLN A 25 27.34 -2.93 -12.98
C GLN A 25 27.51 -4.20 -12.13
N ALA A 26 26.68 -4.32 -11.11
CA ALA A 26 26.64 -5.51 -10.29
C ALA A 26 26.22 -6.67 -11.21
N LYS A 27 27.10 -7.68 -11.34
CA LYS A 27 26.71 -8.94 -11.97
C LYS A 27 25.54 -9.51 -11.16
N PRO A 28 24.50 -10.09 -11.81
CA PRO A 28 23.44 -10.75 -11.08
C PRO A 28 24.10 -11.84 -10.22
N GLN A 29 24.09 -11.65 -8.91
CA GLN A 29 24.40 -12.73 -7.97
C GLN A 29 23.19 -13.65 -7.98
N ASN A 30 23.42 -14.95 -8.05
CA ASN A 30 22.38 -15.95 -8.06
C ASN A 30 21.66 -16.01 -6.69
N ILE A 31 20.66 -15.15 -6.52
CA ILE A 31 19.72 -15.28 -5.41
C ILE A 31 18.75 -16.38 -5.82
N GLY A 32 18.67 -17.45 -5.02
CA GLY A 32 17.68 -18.50 -5.20
C GLY A 32 16.30 -17.99 -4.82
N VAL A 33 15.28 -18.34 -5.61
CA VAL A 33 13.88 -18.20 -5.22
C VAL A 33 13.19 -19.52 -5.38
N ASP A 34 12.40 -19.92 -4.37
CA ASP A 34 11.49 -21.05 -4.41
C ASP A 34 10.05 -20.53 -4.25
N ILE A 35 9.08 -21.19 -4.89
CA ILE A 35 7.68 -20.76 -4.89
C ILE A 35 6.84 -21.87 -4.29
N LYS A 36 6.06 -21.52 -3.27
CA LYS A 36 5.20 -22.45 -2.58
C LYS A 36 3.75 -21.94 -2.55
N GLN A 37 2.82 -22.74 -3.09
CA GLN A 37 1.40 -22.51 -2.88
C GLN A 37 1.03 -22.86 -1.43
N ILE A 38 0.24 -22.02 -0.76
CA ILE A 38 -0.11 -22.19 0.66
C ILE A 38 -1.60 -22.36 0.92
N THR A 39 -2.46 -21.96 -0.04
CA THR A 39 -3.91 -22.20 0.01
C THR A 39 -4.37 -23.03 -1.18
N PHE A 40 -5.41 -23.84 -0.99
CA PHE A 40 -5.94 -24.80 -1.96
C PHE A 40 -7.47 -24.84 -1.88
N GLY A 41 -8.10 -25.47 -2.87
CA GLY A 41 -9.54 -25.69 -2.89
C GLY A 41 -10.28 -24.70 -3.79
N SER A 42 -11.61 -24.72 -3.71
CA SER A 42 -12.50 -24.00 -4.62
C SER A 42 -12.78 -22.54 -4.23
N GLU A 43 -12.42 -22.13 -3.01
CA GLU A 43 -12.55 -20.72 -2.59
C GLU A 43 -11.35 -19.91 -3.10
N HIS A 44 -11.61 -18.67 -3.53
CA HIS A 44 -10.57 -17.70 -3.87
C HIS A 44 -9.97 -17.11 -2.61
N HIS A 45 -8.65 -17.25 -2.43
CA HIS A 45 -7.94 -16.72 -1.27
C HIS A 45 -7.11 -15.50 -1.65
N PHE A 46 -7.13 -14.44 -0.83
CA PHE A 46 -6.37 -13.21 -1.07
C PHE A 46 -6.19 -12.40 0.21
N PHE A 47 -5.16 -11.59 0.23
CA PHE A 47 -4.92 -10.64 1.33
C PHE A 47 -5.39 -9.24 0.95
N GLY A 48 -5.08 -8.81 -0.25
CA GLY A 48 -5.33 -7.48 -0.77
C GLY A 48 -4.08 -6.60 -0.79
N TYR A 49 -4.11 -5.58 -1.65
CA TYR A 49 -3.04 -4.60 -1.76
C TYR A 49 -3.41 -3.30 -1.06
N ILE A 50 -2.63 -2.90 -0.09
CA ILE A 50 -2.88 -1.71 0.71
C ILE A 50 -1.90 -0.59 0.34
N GLY A 51 -0.73 -0.91 -0.23
CA GLY A 51 0.29 0.06 -0.60
C GLY A 51 0.94 0.75 0.59
N GLN A 52 0.92 0.13 1.78
CA GLN A 52 1.49 0.71 2.97
C GLN A 52 2.69 -0.08 3.47
N SER A 53 3.73 0.65 3.87
CA SER A 53 4.88 0.08 4.58
C SER A 53 4.45 -0.70 5.81
N LEU A 54 5.14 -1.80 6.06
CA LEU A 54 4.91 -2.65 7.22
C LEU A 54 3.51 -3.28 7.30
N THR A 55 2.80 -3.37 6.17
CA THR A 55 1.59 -4.20 6.09
C THR A 55 1.99 -5.65 5.88
N ILE A 56 2.05 -6.40 6.96
CA ILE A 56 2.56 -7.76 7.01
C ILE A 56 1.41 -8.72 7.28
N PRO A 57 1.13 -9.69 6.37
CA PRO A 57 0.05 -10.68 6.57
C PRO A 57 0.29 -11.66 7.72
N TRP A 58 1.57 -11.95 8.03
CA TRP A 58 1.95 -12.84 9.13
C TRP A 58 1.84 -12.14 10.49
N ASN A 59 1.47 -12.90 11.51
CA ASN A 59 1.63 -12.47 12.88
C ASN A 59 3.13 -12.31 13.22
N LYS A 60 3.45 -11.67 14.35
CA LYS A 60 4.85 -11.33 14.70
C LYS A 60 5.76 -12.56 14.84
N ILE A 61 5.22 -13.70 15.34
CA ILE A 61 5.98 -14.96 15.45
C ILE A 61 6.19 -15.60 14.07
N GLY A 62 5.39 -15.27 13.05
CA GLY A 62 5.53 -15.81 11.71
C GLY A 62 4.82 -17.16 11.48
N ASN A 63 4.07 -17.66 12.46
CA ASN A 63 3.40 -18.97 12.37
C ASN A 63 1.92 -18.91 11.96
N ARG A 64 1.35 -17.73 11.81
CA ARG A 64 -0.03 -17.51 11.39
C ARG A 64 -0.11 -16.43 10.33
N LEU A 65 -1.01 -16.62 9.38
CA LEU A 65 -1.27 -15.65 8.32
C LEU A 65 -2.77 -15.41 8.22
N ILE A 66 -3.17 -14.12 8.13
CA ILE A 66 -4.57 -13.73 7.91
C ILE A 66 -4.82 -13.50 6.42
N CYS A 67 -6.01 -13.91 5.95
CA CYS A 67 -6.45 -13.66 4.59
C CYS A 67 -7.98 -13.59 4.50
N LEU A 68 -8.49 -13.19 3.35
CA LEU A 68 -9.88 -13.38 2.96
C LEU A 68 -10.04 -14.62 2.10
N SER A 69 -11.23 -15.23 2.13
CA SER A 69 -11.68 -16.11 1.08
C SER A 69 -13.08 -15.75 0.59
N SER A 70 -13.32 -15.96 -0.70
CA SER A 70 -14.63 -15.76 -1.34
C SER A 70 -14.96 -16.93 -2.24
N SER A 71 -16.23 -17.28 -2.34
CA SER A 71 -16.72 -18.28 -3.31
C SER A 71 -16.82 -17.75 -4.73
N PHE A 72 -16.57 -16.45 -4.95
CA PHE A 72 -16.63 -15.82 -6.26
C PHE A 72 -15.52 -14.80 -6.46
N HIS A 73 -15.18 -14.52 -7.74
CA HIS A 73 -14.26 -13.47 -8.17
C HIS A 73 -14.65 -12.90 -9.55
N ASP A 74 -15.90 -13.03 -9.93
CA ASP A 74 -16.44 -12.66 -11.24
C ASP A 74 -17.18 -11.31 -11.25
N HIS A 75 -17.40 -10.72 -10.08
CA HIS A 75 -18.00 -9.40 -9.90
C HIS A 75 -17.50 -8.67 -8.65
N LEU A 76 -17.75 -7.34 -8.56
CA LEU A 76 -17.48 -6.57 -7.34
C LEU A 76 -18.56 -6.86 -6.30
N PRO A 77 -18.20 -7.13 -5.03
CA PRO A 77 -19.15 -7.55 -4.01
C PRO A 77 -20.21 -6.47 -3.74
N GLY A 78 -21.47 -6.88 -3.73
CA GLY A 78 -22.59 -6.06 -3.32
C GLY A 78 -22.74 -5.97 -1.80
N LYS A 79 -23.75 -5.21 -1.35
CA LYS A 79 -23.97 -4.90 0.08
C LYS A 79 -24.09 -6.14 0.97
N GLY A 80 -24.75 -7.21 0.49
CA GLY A 80 -25.00 -8.44 1.26
C GLY A 80 -23.89 -9.49 1.16
N GLU A 81 -22.94 -9.35 0.24
CA GLU A 81 -21.96 -10.38 -0.08
C GLU A 81 -20.74 -10.28 0.82
N ALA A 82 -20.55 -11.28 1.66
CA ALA A 82 -19.46 -11.37 2.60
C ALA A 82 -18.32 -12.21 2.05
N ALA A 83 -17.07 -11.82 2.37
CA ALA A 83 -15.92 -12.70 2.33
C ALA A 83 -15.64 -13.27 3.71
N ASN A 84 -15.11 -14.49 3.78
CA ASN A 84 -14.68 -15.09 5.02
C ASN A 84 -13.33 -14.52 5.46
N VAL A 85 -13.24 -14.12 6.73
CA VAL A 85 -11.97 -13.81 7.40
C VAL A 85 -11.35 -15.13 7.84
N LYS A 86 -10.20 -15.47 7.29
CA LYS A 86 -9.51 -16.76 7.50
C LYS A 86 -8.18 -16.57 8.20
N LEU A 87 -7.80 -17.58 8.96
CA LEU A 87 -6.49 -17.74 9.57
C LEU A 87 -5.84 -19.01 9.03
N ILE A 88 -4.63 -18.89 8.49
CA ILE A 88 -3.80 -20.01 8.06
C ILE A 88 -2.81 -20.31 9.18
N ASN A 89 -2.80 -21.55 9.68
CA ASN A 89 -1.88 -22.02 10.71
C ASN A 89 -0.69 -22.72 10.05
N LEU A 90 0.45 -22.04 9.95
CA LEU A 90 1.64 -22.53 9.28
C LEU A 90 2.39 -23.64 10.06
N ASP A 91 2.07 -23.83 11.36
CA ASP A 91 2.59 -24.96 12.16
C ASP A 91 1.84 -26.27 11.87
N ARG A 92 0.66 -26.20 11.25
CA ARG A 92 -0.21 -27.36 11.00
C ARG A 92 -0.30 -27.65 9.51
N LYS A 93 0.66 -28.43 9.02
CA LYS A 93 0.64 -28.94 7.64
C LYS A 93 -0.50 -29.94 7.44
N GLN A 94 -1.13 -29.87 6.28
CA GLN A 94 -2.11 -30.84 5.79
C GLN A 94 -1.56 -31.55 4.55
N LYS A 95 -2.32 -32.46 3.98
CA LYS A 95 -1.95 -33.16 2.73
C LYS A 95 -1.63 -32.15 1.63
N GLU A 96 -2.44 -31.10 1.52
CA GLU A 96 -2.21 -29.95 0.66
C GLU A 96 -2.24 -28.68 1.50
N GLY A 97 -1.16 -27.89 1.47
CA GLY A 97 -1.04 -26.63 2.17
C GLY A 97 -1.00 -26.74 3.70
N TYR A 98 -1.85 -25.94 4.33
CA TYR A 98 -1.91 -25.77 5.78
C TYR A 98 -3.36 -25.74 6.28
N GLU A 99 -3.55 -25.90 7.59
CA GLU A 99 -4.86 -25.73 8.22
C GLU A 99 -5.35 -24.29 8.03
N VAL A 100 -6.55 -24.16 7.46
CA VAL A 100 -7.22 -22.87 7.23
C VAL A 100 -8.50 -22.83 8.03
N GLU A 101 -8.60 -21.87 8.96
CA GLU A 101 -9.73 -21.71 9.86
C GLU A 101 -10.53 -20.45 9.50
N LYS A 102 -11.86 -20.55 9.47
CA LYS A 102 -12.75 -19.37 9.40
C LYS A 102 -12.88 -18.75 10.80
N LEU A 103 -12.55 -17.47 10.92
CA LEU A 103 -12.68 -16.71 12.16
C LEU A 103 -13.94 -15.84 12.19
N ASP A 104 -14.26 -15.16 11.08
CA ASP A 104 -15.34 -14.19 10.99
C ASP A 104 -15.75 -13.99 9.51
N GLU A 105 -16.57 -12.99 9.25
CA GLU A 105 -16.95 -12.52 7.93
C GLU A 105 -16.78 -11.00 7.82
N SER A 106 -16.54 -10.51 6.61
CA SER A 106 -16.55 -9.09 6.28
C SER A 106 -17.42 -8.83 5.06
N ARG A 107 -18.25 -7.81 5.13
CA ARG A 107 -18.98 -7.21 4.00
C ARG A 107 -18.36 -5.91 3.52
N GLY A 108 -17.33 -5.43 4.23
CA GLY A 108 -16.50 -4.27 3.86
C GLY A 108 -15.22 -4.70 3.15
N TRP A 109 -15.34 -5.19 1.90
CA TRP A 109 -14.19 -5.70 1.16
C TRP A 109 -14.29 -5.45 -0.35
N ASN A 110 -13.18 -5.56 -1.04
CA ASN A 110 -13.11 -5.64 -2.49
C ASN A 110 -11.95 -6.57 -2.95
N PRO A 111 -11.96 -7.05 -4.21
CA PRO A 111 -10.95 -8.01 -4.69
C PRO A 111 -9.52 -7.50 -4.74
N GLN A 112 -9.31 -6.17 -4.78
CA GLN A 112 -7.96 -5.57 -4.88
C GLN A 112 -7.36 -5.26 -3.51
N GLN A 113 -8.09 -4.53 -2.65
CA GLN A 113 -7.56 -4.07 -1.36
C GLN A 113 -7.98 -4.95 -0.19
N GLY A 114 -8.78 -6.00 -0.44
CA GLY A 114 -9.30 -6.84 0.62
C GLY A 114 -10.19 -6.05 1.58
N THR A 115 -10.00 -6.28 2.87
CA THR A 115 -10.73 -5.61 3.96
C THR A 115 -9.81 -4.78 4.86
N MET A 116 -8.65 -4.36 4.36
CA MET A 116 -7.66 -3.56 5.08
C MET A 116 -7.18 -4.22 6.37
N PHE A 117 -6.66 -5.44 6.26
CA PHE A 117 -6.08 -6.17 7.38
C PHE A 117 -4.80 -5.52 7.92
N TYR A 118 -4.75 -5.38 9.26
CA TYR A 118 -3.54 -4.98 10.00
C TYR A 118 -3.47 -5.72 11.33
N TRP A 119 -2.34 -6.35 11.63
CA TRP A 119 -2.09 -6.81 12.99
C TRP A 119 -2.00 -5.63 13.95
N ASN A 120 -2.55 -5.78 15.16
CA ASN A 120 -2.45 -4.77 16.20
C ASN A 120 -1.00 -4.72 16.71
N PRO A 121 -0.26 -3.60 16.55
CA PRO A 121 1.13 -3.51 16.97
C PRO A 121 1.38 -3.82 18.45
N HIS A 122 0.38 -3.59 19.31
CA HIS A 122 0.48 -3.93 20.75
C HIS A 122 0.21 -5.41 21.05
N GLN A 123 -0.51 -6.13 20.17
CA GLN A 123 -0.84 -7.55 20.30
C GLN A 123 -0.66 -8.30 18.97
N PRO A 124 0.55 -8.23 18.35
CA PRO A 124 0.76 -8.59 16.96
C PRO A 124 0.70 -10.09 16.69
N ASN A 125 0.46 -10.91 17.70
CA ASN A 125 0.30 -12.36 17.56
C ASN A 125 -1.15 -12.82 17.71
N HIS A 126 -2.05 -11.94 18.18
CA HIS A 126 -3.38 -12.36 18.59
C HIS A 126 -4.51 -11.46 18.13
N GLN A 127 -4.21 -10.19 17.79
CA GLN A 127 -5.24 -9.23 17.45
C GLN A 127 -4.96 -8.59 16.10
N PHE A 128 -6.01 -8.41 15.30
CA PHE A 128 -5.92 -7.74 14.01
C PHE A 128 -7.15 -6.90 13.72
N PHE A 129 -6.94 -5.83 12.96
CA PHE A 129 -8.00 -4.96 12.45
C PHE A 129 -8.47 -5.43 11.08
N PHE A 130 -9.75 -5.21 10.79
CA PHE A 130 -10.34 -5.33 9.47
C PHE A 130 -11.58 -4.46 9.36
N ASN A 131 -11.93 -4.06 8.16
CA ASN A 131 -13.17 -3.33 7.91
C ASN A 131 -14.34 -4.30 7.74
N ASP A 132 -15.53 -3.80 8.07
CA ASP A 132 -16.79 -4.47 7.79
C ASP A 132 -17.84 -3.42 7.43
N ARG A 133 -19.01 -3.87 7.06
CA ARG A 133 -20.15 -3.04 6.68
C ARG A 133 -21.42 -3.60 7.27
N ASP A 134 -22.21 -2.75 7.90
CA ASP A 134 -23.52 -3.11 8.40
C ASP A 134 -24.46 -3.48 7.24
N PRO A 135 -25.03 -4.67 7.20
CA PRO A 135 -25.84 -5.13 6.07
C PRO A 135 -27.18 -4.40 5.92
N LYS A 136 -27.67 -3.75 6.99
CA LYS A 136 -28.94 -3.00 6.97
C LYS A 136 -28.71 -1.56 6.54
N THR A 137 -27.82 -0.87 7.23
CA THR A 137 -27.56 0.56 6.99
C THR A 137 -26.58 0.82 5.87
N GLY A 138 -25.65 -0.11 5.59
CA GLY A 138 -24.56 0.10 4.63
C GLY A 138 -23.39 0.89 5.21
N VAL A 139 -23.44 1.25 6.50
CA VAL A 139 -22.35 2.00 7.16
C VAL A 139 -21.12 1.13 7.31
N VAL A 140 -19.98 1.64 6.86
CA VAL A 140 -18.66 0.99 6.99
C VAL A 140 -18.07 1.31 8.36
N PHE A 141 -17.44 0.32 8.97
CA PHE A 141 -16.79 0.45 10.26
C PHE A 141 -15.55 -0.46 10.34
N THR A 142 -14.73 -0.29 11.37
CA THR A 142 -13.55 -1.13 11.62
C THR A 142 -13.75 -2.00 12.85
N SER A 143 -13.38 -3.27 12.75
CA SER A 143 -13.37 -4.23 13.85
C SER A 143 -11.96 -4.56 14.30
N LEU A 144 -11.76 -4.73 15.61
CA LEU A 144 -10.58 -5.34 16.21
C LEU A 144 -10.98 -6.75 16.68
N TYR A 145 -10.38 -7.77 16.09
CA TYR A 145 -10.62 -9.17 16.39
C TYR A 145 -9.51 -9.75 17.26
N ASP A 146 -9.88 -10.59 18.23
CA ASP A 146 -8.94 -11.32 19.08
C ASP A 146 -9.05 -12.82 18.81
N ILE A 147 -7.97 -13.41 18.29
CA ILE A 147 -7.92 -14.83 17.92
C ILE A 147 -8.06 -15.75 19.15
N LYS A 148 -7.49 -15.37 20.30
CA LYS A 148 -7.59 -16.18 21.53
C LYS A 148 -9.01 -16.20 22.07
N LYS A 149 -9.70 -15.05 22.00
CA LYS A 149 -11.08 -14.91 22.45
C LYS A 149 -12.09 -15.34 21.38
N ARG A 150 -11.63 -15.55 20.14
CA ARG A 150 -12.44 -15.92 18.97
C ARG A 150 -13.62 -14.98 18.72
N LYS A 151 -13.41 -13.68 18.89
CA LYS A 151 -14.45 -12.67 18.71
C LYS A 151 -13.91 -11.28 18.45
N ARG A 152 -14.73 -10.43 17.88
CA ARG A 152 -14.53 -8.99 17.85
C ARG A 152 -14.54 -8.45 19.27
N ILE A 153 -13.47 -7.79 19.69
CA ILE A 153 -13.34 -7.22 21.04
C ILE A 153 -13.60 -5.73 21.08
N LYS A 154 -13.56 -5.07 19.93
CA LYS A 154 -13.88 -3.66 19.76
C LYS A 154 -14.36 -3.38 18.35
N THR A 155 -15.29 -2.45 18.23
CA THR A 155 -15.80 -1.96 16.94
C THR A 155 -15.73 -0.44 16.95
N TYR A 156 -15.12 0.13 15.91
CA TYR A 156 -15.01 1.57 15.70
C TYR A 156 -16.08 1.96 14.69
N HIS A 157 -17.28 2.15 15.19
CA HIS A 157 -18.47 2.47 14.43
C HIS A 157 -18.93 3.89 14.78
N TYR A 158 -19.14 4.72 13.77
CA TYR A 158 -19.57 6.10 13.92
C TYR A 158 -20.93 6.25 13.25
N GLU A 159 -21.91 6.67 14.02
CA GLU A 159 -23.29 6.76 13.58
C GLU A 159 -23.42 7.55 12.27
N GLN A 160 -24.07 6.94 11.26
CA GLN A 160 -24.29 7.51 9.93
C GLN A 160 -23.02 7.99 9.19
N LYS A 161 -21.82 7.47 9.55
CA LYS A 161 -20.57 7.83 8.86
C LYS A 161 -19.71 6.59 8.56
N SER A 162 -19.51 6.32 7.28
CA SER A 162 -18.80 5.13 6.76
C SER A 162 -17.27 5.29 6.81
N PHE A 163 -16.69 5.50 7.99
CA PHE A 163 -15.24 5.52 8.17
C PHE A 163 -14.68 4.12 8.37
N GLY A 164 -13.87 3.65 7.42
CA GLY A 164 -13.13 2.39 7.52
C GLY A 164 -11.62 2.63 7.65
N ASN A 165 -10.92 1.74 8.37
CA ASN A 165 -9.48 1.73 8.50
C ASN A 165 -8.81 1.78 7.11
N SER A 166 -7.86 2.66 6.94
CA SER A 166 -7.05 2.82 5.73
C SER A 166 -5.54 2.75 6.01
N GLY A 167 -5.16 2.41 7.25
CA GLY A 167 -3.76 2.23 7.65
C GLY A 167 -3.56 2.37 9.15
N VAL A 168 -2.98 1.37 9.80
CA VAL A 168 -2.61 1.39 11.23
C VAL A 168 -1.21 1.98 11.37
N CYS A 169 -1.06 2.92 12.30
CA CYS A 169 0.23 3.50 12.66
C CYS A 169 1.17 2.41 13.20
N PRO A 170 2.44 2.36 12.75
CA PRO A 170 3.41 1.38 13.26
C PRO A 170 3.58 1.39 14.79
N ALA A 171 3.42 2.56 15.44
CA ALA A 171 3.45 2.69 16.90
C ALA A 171 2.19 2.16 17.61
N GLY A 172 1.13 1.80 16.89
CA GLY A 172 -0.07 1.19 17.45
C GLY A 172 -1.02 2.15 18.18
N ARG A 173 -0.77 3.46 18.19
CA ARG A 173 -1.61 4.42 18.88
C ARG A 173 -2.87 4.79 18.07
N TYR A 174 -2.72 4.94 16.77
CA TYR A 174 -3.77 5.42 15.88
C TYR A 174 -3.95 4.52 14.66
N PHE A 175 -5.09 4.63 14.03
CA PHE A 175 -5.24 4.29 12.63
C PHE A 175 -5.89 5.43 11.86
N LEU A 176 -5.61 5.50 10.55
CA LEU A 176 -6.30 6.40 9.65
C LEU A 176 -7.59 5.75 9.18
N ALA A 177 -8.61 6.56 8.96
CA ALA A 177 -9.86 6.10 8.37
C ALA A 177 -10.33 7.06 7.29
N ILE A 178 -10.94 6.50 6.25
CA ILE A 178 -11.51 7.24 5.13
C ILE A 178 -12.93 6.75 4.82
N ASN A 179 -13.65 7.55 4.04
CA ASN A 179 -14.97 7.20 3.56
C ASN A 179 -14.90 6.23 2.38
N TYR A 180 -14.97 4.93 2.65
CA TYR A 180 -14.96 3.90 1.61
C TYR A 180 -16.20 3.89 0.74
N ALA A 181 -17.32 4.45 1.23
CA ALA A 181 -18.54 4.62 0.43
C ALA A 181 -18.36 5.71 -0.63
N ARG A 182 -17.80 6.87 -0.24
CA ARG A 182 -17.40 7.93 -1.18
C ARG A 182 -16.39 7.40 -2.20
N MET A 183 -15.39 6.66 -1.75
CA MET A 183 -14.43 6.04 -2.66
C MET A 183 -15.12 5.09 -3.64
N ALA A 184 -16.06 4.26 -3.19
CA ALA A 184 -16.80 3.35 -4.07
C ALA A 184 -17.65 4.08 -5.11
N ARG A 185 -18.30 5.18 -4.74
CA ARG A 185 -19.09 6.01 -5.66
C ARG A 185 -18.20 6.62 -6.77
N LEU A 186 -17.02 7.10 -6.41
CA LEU A 186 -16.12 7.81 -7.33
C LEU A 186 -15.12 6.89 -8.04
N ARG A 187 -14.78 5.74 -7.42
CA ARG A 187 -13.91 4.70 -7.96
C ARG A 187 -14.28 3.32 -7.40
N PRO A 188 -15.25 2.62 -7.97
CA PRO A 188 -15.84 1.39 -7.42
C PRO A 188 -14.84 0.31 -7.04
N VAL A 189 -13.78 0.14 -7.82
CA VAL A 189 -12.79 -0.93 -7.68
C VAL A 189 -12.00 -0.90 -6.36
N THR A 190 -11.90 0.25 -5.70
CA THR A 190 -11.11 0.42 -4.47
C THR A 190 -11.94 0.76 -3.25
N GLY A 191 -13.23 1.05 -3.42
CA GLY A 191 -14.17 1.25 -2.32
C GLY A 191 -14.99 0.00 -2.01
N TYR A 192 -15.98 0.14 -1.16
CA TYR A 192 -16.93 -0.92 -0.84
C TYR A 192 -18.28 -0.56 -1.46
N LYS A 193 -18.58 -1.21 -2.58
CA LYS A 193 -19.78 -0.95 -3.40
C LYS A 193 -21.06 -1.04 -2.55
N ASP A 194 -22.03 -0.16 -2.84
CA ASP A 194 -23.34 -0.09 -2.14
C ASP A 194 -23.23 0.26 -0.63
N SER A 195 -22.16 0.88 -0.18
CA SER A 195 -22.05 1.44 1.16
C SER A 195 -22.73 2.81 1.26
N PHE A 196 -23.12 3.17 2.47
CA PHE A 196 -23.76 4.45 2.76
C PHE A 196 -22.75 5.60 2.74
N ASP A 197 -22.89 6.52 1.79
CA ASP A 197 -22.08 7.73 1.68
C ASP A 197 -22.86 8.95 2.19
N TRP A 198 -22.54 9.43 3.41
CA TRP A 198 -23.18 10.63 3.98
C TRP A 198 -22.77 11.92 3.28
N SER A 199 -21.70 11.89 2.52
CA SER A 199 -21.13 13.07 1.84
C SER A 199 -21.54 13.14 0.36
N ASP A 200 -22.50 12.31 -0.07
CA ASP A 200 -23.01 12.36 -1.44
C ASP A 200 -23.63 13.74 -1.75
N GLY A 201 -23.40 14.22 -2.95
CA GLY A 201 -23.83 15.55 -3.39
C GLY A 201 -22.94 16.72 -2.92
N VAL A 202 -21.93 16.47 -2.06
CA VAL A 202 -20.99 17.50 -1.60
C VAL A 202 -19.60 17.27 -2.18
N ALA A 203 -19.13 18.21 -2.99
CA ALA A 203 -17.85 18.08 -3.72
C ALA A 203 -16.65 17.96 -2.76
N ALA A 204 -16.52 18.89 -1.81
CA ALA A 204 -15.43 18.94 -0.83
C ALA A 204 -16.00 19.18 0.60
N PRO A 205 -16.54 18.13 1.27
CA PRO A 205 -17.14 18.28 2.58
C PRO A 205 -16.13 18.61 3.69
N LYS A 206 -16.60 19.35 4.71
CA LYS A 206 -15.82 19.71 5.91
C LYS A 206 -15.68 18.59 6.91
N ASP A 207 -16.64 17.66 6.93
CA ASP A 207 -16.74 16.57 7.89
C ASP A 207 -16.35 15.21 7.32
N ASP A 208 -15.74 15.20 6.13
CA ASP A 208 -15.16 14.05 5.45
C ASP A 208 -13.73 14.37 4.98
N GLY A 209 -12.91 13.34 4.82
CA GLY A 209 -11.49 13.44 4.45
C GLY A 209 -10.69 12.30 5.05
N ILE A 210 -9.52 12.60 5.62
CA ILE A 210 -8.76 11.65 6.43
C ILE A 210 -9.12 11.88 7.91
N ALA A 211 -9.68 10.87 8.54
CA ALA A 211 -9.85 10.83 9.98
C ALA A 211 -8.68 10.08 10.63
N ILE A 212 -8.28 10.50 11.82
CA ILE A 212 -7.39 9.79 12.71
C ILE A 212 -8.19 9.29 13.91
N ILE A 213 -8.01 8.03 14.25
CA ILE A 213 -8.78 7.35 15.30
C ILE A 213 -7.81 6.80 16.32
N ASP A 214 -8.01 7.17 17.58
CA ASP A 214 -7.28 6.61 18.70
C ASP A 214 -7.75 5.18 18.95
N ILE A 215 -6.82 4.23 18.94
CA ILE A 215 -7.13 2.80 19.05
C ILE A 215 -7.67 2.45 20.45
N GLU A 216 -7.15 3.10 21.48
CA GLU A 216 -7.55 2.81 22.87
C GLU A 216 -8.92 3.39 23.19
N THR A 217 -9.14 4.67 22.92
CA THR A 217 -10.39 5.35 23.28
C THR A 217 -11.48 5.17 22.23
N GLY A 218 -11.14 5.06 20.95
CA GLY A 218 -12.05 5.10 19.81
C GLY A 218 -12.43 6.55 19.42
N GLU A 219 -11.79 7.55 20.01
CA GLU A 219 -12.01 8.95 19.63
C GLU A 219 -11.61 9.18 18.18
N LYS A 220 -12.49 9.86 17.43
CA LYS A 220 -12.30 10.20 16.03
C LYS A 220 -12.10 11.70 15.87
N LYS A 221 -11.05 12.09 15.17
CA LYS A 221 -10.80 13.48 14.74
C LYS A 221 -10.58 13.51 13.22
N ILE A 222 -11.14 14.52 12.54
CA ILE A 222 -10.73 14.78 11.15
C ILE A 222 -9.33 15.41 11.19
N LEU A 223 -8.36 14.69 10.62
CA LEU A 223 -6.98 15.12 10.50
C LEU A 223 -6.87 16.23 9.44
N ILE A 224 -7.51 16.02 8.30
CA ILE A 224 -7.64 17.00 7.22
C ILE A 224 -8.93 16.71 6.43
N SER A 225 -9.74 17.74 6.21
CA SER A 225 -11.00 17.65 5.46
C SER A 225 -10.79 17.78 3.95
N PHE A 226 -11.76 17.32 3.15
CA PHE A 226 -11.75 17.59 1.71
C PHE A 226 -11.78 19.07 1.37
N GLU A 227 -12.46 19.90 2.17
CA GLU A 227 -12.42 21.37 2.01
C GLU A 227 -10.99 21.91 2.14
N GLN A 228 -10.28 21.51 3.20
CA GLN A 228 -8.89 21.93 3.41
C GLN A 228 -7.96 21.41 2.30
N MET A 229 -8.19 20.18 1.83
CA MET A 229 -7.43 19.61 0.70
C MET A 229 -7.69 20.41 -0.59
N ALA A 230 -8.94 20.72 -0.91
CA ALA A 230 -9.30 21.53 -2.08
C ALA A 230 -8.58 22.86 -2.06
N GLN A 231 -8.68 23.60 -0.94
CA GLN A 231 -8.03 24.89 -0.76
C GLN A 231 -6.50 24.80 -0.93
N GLY A 232 -5.85 23.80 -0.32
CA GLY A 232 -4.40 23.63 -0.45
C GLY A 232 -3.96 23.24 -1.88
N LEU A 233 -4.77 22.46 -2.58
CA LEU A 233 -4.54 22.10 -3.98
C LEU A 233 -4.69 23.31 -4.90
N GLU A 234 -5.72 24.12 -4.74
CA GLU A 234 -5.93 25.36 -5.51
C GLU A 234 -4.78 26.34 -5.29
N ASN A 235 -4.34 26.53 -4.05
CA ASN A 235 -3.18 27.37 -3.71
C ASN A 235 -1.87 26.84 -4.35
N SER A 236 -1.83 25.55 -4.69
CA SER A 236 -0.70 24.89 -5.37
C SER A 236 -0.89 24.80 -6.89
N GLY A 237 -1.93 25.43 -7.46
CA GLY A 237 -2.18 25.51 -8.89
C GLY A 237 -2.93 24.32 -9.50
N PHE A 238 -3.55 23.45 -8.67
CA PHE A 238 -4.38 22.36 -9.15
C PHE A 238 -5.83 22.80 -9.35
N ASP A 239 -6.49 22.28 -10.36
CA ASP A 239 -7.92 22.47 -10.58
C ASP A 239 -8.73 21.54 -9.66
N ALA A 240 -8.96 21.98 -8.40
CA ALA A 240 -9.66 21.22 -7.37
C ALA A 240 -11.04 21.79 -7.02
N LYS A 241 -11.34 23.03 -7.45
CA LYS A 241 -12.59 23.73 -7.13
C LYS A 241 -13.81 22.98 -7.64
N ASP A 242 -14.79 22.79 -6.77
CA ASP A 242 -16.09 22.18 -7.07
C ASP A 242 -15.97 20.77 -7.68
N ARG A 243 -14.89 20.04 -7.35
CA ARG A 243 -14.70 18.65 -7.78
C ARG A 243 -15.01 17.67 -6.66
N ASN A 244 -15.61 16.55 -7.05
CA ASN A 244 -15.82 15.43 -6.12
C ASN A 244 -14.47 14.77 -5.79
N LEU A 245 -13.82 15.25 -4.73
CA LEU A 245 -12.54 14.74 -4.28
C LEU A 245 -12.71 13.39 -3.57
N PHE A 246 -11.76 12.49 -3.77
CA PHE A 246 -11.61 11.28 -2.97
C PHE A 246 -10.15 10.98 -2.70
N ILE A 247 -9.89 10.18 -1.68
CA ILE A 247 -8.54 9.80 -1.26
C ILE A 247 -8.30 8.35 -1.66
N ASN A 248 -7.08 8.07 -2.12
CA ASN A 248 -6.60 6.73 -2.32
C ASN A 248 -5.17 6.60 -1.77
N HIS A 249 -4.88 5.48 -1.08
CA HIS A 249 -3.60 5.17 -0.46
C HIS A 249 -3.16 6.19 0.61
N THR A 250 -3.59 5.99 1.83
CA THR A 250 -3.07 6.70 3.00
C THR A 250 -1.90 5.91 3.58
N LEU A 251 -0.68 6.41 3.40
CA LEU A 251 0.55 5.68 3.69
C LEU A 251 1.24 6.29 4.90
N TRP A 252 1.28 5.57 6.01
CA TRP A 252 2.08 5.94 7.17
C TRP A 252 3.57 5.87 6.85
N SER A 253 4.33 6.87 7.25
CA SER A 253 5.79 6.77 7.31
C SER A 253 6.22 5.70 8.32
N ARG A 254 7.41 5.13 8.14
CA ARG A 254 7.90 4.03 9.00
C ARG A 254 8.06 4.43 10.46
N ASP A 255 8.29 5.71 10.74
CA ASP A 255 8.34 6.28 12.09
C ASP A 255 6.96 6.72 12.62
N GLY A 256 5.90 6.61 11.81
CA GLY A 256 4.54 6.98 12.17
C GLY A 256 4.30 8.48 12.36
N GLN A 257 5.19 9.34 11.84
CA GLN A 257 5.08 10.79 12.02
C GLN A 257 4.43 11.52 10.86
N ARG A 258 4.34 10.87 9.68
CA ARG A 258 3.80 11.46 8.45
C ARG A 258 2.86 10.51 7.74
N ILE A 259 1.97 11.09 6.95
CA ILE A 259 1.06 10.39 6.05
C ILE A 259 1.28 10.95 4.64
N TYR A 260 1.49 10.06 3.67
CA TYR A 260 1.49 10.38 2.24
C TYR A 260 0.23 9.79 1.61
N PHE A 261 -0.43 10.53 0.73
CA PHE A 261 -1.70 10.12 0.15
C PHE A 261 -1.94 10.79 -1.20
N PHE A 262 -2.92 10.27 -1.95
CA PHE A 262 -3.34 10.85 -3.21
C PHE A 262 -4.76 11.43 -3.08
N VAL A 263 -4.91 12.70 -3.44
CA VAL A 263 -6.21 13.34 -3.65
C VAL A 263 -6.55 13.27 -5.13
N ARG A 264 -7.71 12.74 -5.44
CA ARG A 264 -8.14 12.41 -6.80
C ARG A 264 -9.54 12.93 -7.11
N ALA A 265 -9.79 13.22 -8.41
CA ALA A 265 -11.12 13.50 -8.96
C ALA A 265 -11.16 13.21 -10.46
N GLY A 266 -12.37 13.10 -11.04
CA GLY A 266 -12.57 12.89 -12.46
C GLY A 266 -12.24 11.46 -12.92
N TRP A 267 -12.43 10.44 -12.05
CA TRP A 267 -12.31 9.03 -12.41
C TRP A 267 -13.56 8.50 -13.13
N LYS A 268 -13.57 7.21 -13.45
CA LYS A 268 -14.58 6.57 -14.30
C LYS A 268 -16.03 6.87 -13.91
N SER A 269 -16.31 6.98 -12.62
CA SER A 269 -17.67 7.16 -12.09
C SER A 269 -18.08 8.62 -11.93
N ASP A 270 -17.13 9.54 -12.01
CA ASP A 270 -17.34 10.98 -11.78
C ASP A 270 -16.52 11.80 -12.77
N LYS A 271 -16.90 11.69 -14.04
CA LYS A 271 -16.29 12.49 -15.12
C LYS A 271 -17.00 13.83 -15.20
N ASP A 272 -16.38 14.87 -14.71
CA ASP A 272 -16.85 16.26 -14.80
C ASP A 272 -16.44 16.98 -16.10
N GLY A 273 -15.92 16.25 -17.08
CA GLY A 273 -15.43 16.80 -18.35
C GLY A 273 -14.03 17.43 -18.26
N ARG A 274 -13.45 17.52 -17.08
CA ARG A 274 -12.11 18.06 -16.84
C ARG A 274 -11.05 16.95 -16.84
N GLU A 275 -9.77 17.32 -16.94
CA GLU A 275 -8.68 16.38 -16.78
C GLU A 275 -8.70 15.74 -15.38
N ARG A 276 -8.21 14.50 -15.29
CA ARG A 276 -8.10 13.80 -14.02
C ARG A 276 -7.18 14.55 -13.05
N LEU A 277 -7.69 14.82 -11.87
CA LEU A 277 -6.85 15.24 -10.74
C LEU A 277 -6.23 14.00 -10.09
N ASN A 278 -4.92 13.97 -9.94
CA ASN A 278 -4.16 12.95 -9.21
C ASN A 278 -2.99 13.63 -8.49
N ALA A 279 -3.30 14.27 -7.38
CA ALA A 279 -2.33 15.07 -6.64
C ALA A 279 -1.74 14.26 -5.47
N ALA A 280 -0.42 14.18 -5.42
CA ALA A 280 0.32 13.61 -4.31
C ALA A 280 0.42 14.63 -3.18
N CYS A 281 0.05 14.24 -1.97
CA CYS A 281 0.00 15.09 -0.80
C CYS A 281 0.66 14.42 0.40
N SER A 282 1.09 15.22 1.38
CA SER A 282 1.55 14.72 2.67
C SER A 282 1.11 15.64 3.81
N ILE A 283 1.01 15.07 5.02
CA ILE A 283 0.65 15.79 6.24
C ILE A 283 1.33 15.12 7.43
N LYS A 284 1.66 15.87 8.48
CA LYS A 284 2.10 15.29 9.74
C LYS A 284 0.94 14.75 10.54
N VAL A 285 1.23 13.79 11.43
CA VAL A 285 0.25 13.12 12.28
C VAL A 285 -0.54 14.04 13.19
N ASP A 286 0.02 15.19 13.54
CA ASP A 286 -0.64 16.26 14.33
C ASP A 286 -1.55 17.18 13.50
N GLY A 287 -1.62 16.99 12.18
CA GLY A 287 -2.38 17.80 11.24
C GLY A 287 -1.62 19.02 10.72
N SER A 288 -0.39 19.24 11.14
CA SER A 288 0.46 20.31 10.65
C SER A 288 1.17 19.95 9.34
N GLN A 289 1.76 20.95 8.70
CA GLN A 289 2.58 20.78 7.49
C GLN A 289 1.86 20.00 6.37
N PHE A 290 0.61 20.35 6.09
CA PHE A 290 -0.04 19.86 4.89
C PHE A 290 0.67 20.43 3.66
N ILE A 291 1.17 19.52 2.81
CA ILE A 291 1.82 19.84 1.54
C ILE A 291 0.97 19.23 0.44
N ALA A 292 0.38 20.08 -0.40
CA ALA A 292 -0.33 19.71 -1.60
C ALA A 292 0.61 19.74 -2.81
N GLY A 293 0.44 18.79 -3.73
CA GLY A 293 1.14 18.84 -5.02
C GLY A 293 2.63 18.54 -4.94
N HIS A 294 3.01 17.47 -4.29
CA HIS A 294 4.34 16.90 -4.51
C HIS A 294 4.55 16.51 -5.97
N GLN A 295 5.82 16.45 -6.42
CA GLN A 295 6.12 15.80 -7.69
C GLN A 295 5.44 14.43 -7.70
N HIS A 296 4.72 14.11 -8.78
CA HIS A 296 4.06 12.83 -8.91
C HIS A 296 5.11 11.71 -8.97
N ILE A 297 5.07 10.85 -7.96
CA ILE A 297 5.81 9.61 -7.90
C ILE A 297 4.80 8.51 -8.14
N GLY A 298 4.88 7.87 -9.31
CA GLY A 298 3.91 6.89 -9.80
C GLY A 298 4.07 5.50 -9.19
N GLY A 299 3.33 4.57 -9.72
CA GLY A 299 3.19 3.23 -9.18
C GLY A 299 2.41 3.24 -7.87
N HIS A 300 2.80 2.39 -6.96
CA HIS A 300 2.29 2.36 -5.59
C HIS A 300 3.44 2.70 -4.63
N PRO A 301 3.68 4.01 -4.37
CA PRO A 301 4.83 4.43 -3.57
C PRO A 301 4.82 3.81 -2.18
N GLU A 302 6.01 3.58 -1.63
CA GLU A 302 6.22 3.08 -0.29
C GLU A 302 7.29 3.89 0.45
N TRP A 303 7.12 4.08 1.76
CA TRP A 303 8.10 4.79 2.58
C TRP A 303 9.39 4.00 2.75
N LEU A 304 10.51 4.64 2.42
CA LEU A 304 11.85 4.13 2.74
C LEU A 304 12.21 4.42 4.21
N ASN A 305 11.85 5.62 4.67
CA ASN A 305 12.07 6.09 6.06
C ASN A 305 11.04 7.17 6.43
N GLY A 306 11.35 8.08 7.37
CA GLY A 306 10.45 9.15 7.81
C GLY A 306 10.28 10.32 6.83
N THR A 307 11.16 10.46 5.82
CA THR A 307 11.15 11.59 4.87
C THR A 307 11.23 11.18 3.41
N GLN A 308 11.52 9.93 3.12
CA GLN A 308 11.79 9.44 1.77
C GLN A 308 10.81 8.35 1.36
N ILE A 309 10.33 8.43 0.13
CA ILE A 309 9.48 7.41 -0.50
C ILE A 309 10.17 6.82 -1.72
N ILE A 310 9.91 5.55 -1.98
CA ILE A 310 10.25 4.84 -3.21
C ILE A 310 9.02 4.82 -4.11
N GLY A 311 9.20 5.00 -5.40
CA GLY A 311 8.14 4.86 -6.39
C GLY A 311 8.70 5.05 -7.79
N SER A 312 7.83 5.32 -8.77
CA SER A 312 8.19 5.43 -10.17
C SER A 312 8.23 6.89 -10.64
N SER A 313 9.22 7.22 -11.44
CA SER A 313 9.28 8.46 -12.23
C SER A 313 10.04 8.24 -13.51
N LYS A 314 9.50 8.74 -14.64
CA LYS A 314 10.12 8.61 -15.98
C LYS A 314 10.59 7.18 -16.29
N ASN A 315 9.74 6.22 -16.02
CA ASN A 315 10.00 4.78 -16.22
C ASN A 315 11.24 4.24 -15.47
N ARG A 316 11.50 4.78 -14.27
CA ARG A 316 12.58 4.36 -13.37
C ARG A 316 12.05 4.24 -11.95
N GLN A 317 12.59 3.28 -11.17
CA GLN A 317 12.42 3.30 -9.73
C GLN A 317 13.27 4.41 -9.12
N VAL A 318 12.68 5.24 -8.27
CA VAL A 318 13.35 6.41 -7.71
C VAL A 318 13.09 6.51 -6.21
N VAL A 319 13.99 7.22 -5.53
CA VAL A 319 13.79 7.71 -4.16
C VAL A 319 13.51 9.20 -4.22
N TYR A 320 12.38 9.61 -3.70
CA TYR A 320 11.94 11.00 -3.61
C TYR A 320 11.98 11.45 -2.15
N ASP A 321 12.64 12.57 -1.89
CA ASP A 321 12.66 13.20 -0.57
C ASP A 321 11.54 14.23 -0.47
N ILE A 322 10.65 14.02 0.49
CA ILE A 322 9.43 14.83 0.71
C ILE A 322 9.78 16.25 1.16
N ASP A 323 10.77 16.40 2.05
CA ASP A 323 11.16 17.71 2.59
C ASP A 323 11.93 18.52 1.56
N GLN A 324 12.84 17.89 0.82
CA GLN A 324 13.59 18.53 -0.27
C GLN A 324 12.75 18.68 -1.54
N ARG A 325 11.62 17.99 -1.66
CA ARG A 325 10.72 17.96 -2.80
C ARG A 325 11.42 17.61 -4.12
N LYS A 326 12.35 16.66 -4.07
CA LYS A 326 13.14 16.23 -5.26
C LYS A 326 13.46 14.74 -5.24
N ILE A 327 13.67 14.20 -6.43
CA ILE A 327 14.27 12.87 -6.61
C ILE A 327 15.75 12.98 -6.25
N ILE A 328 16.18 12.14 -5.31
CA ILE A 328 17.55 12.14 -4.80
C ILE A 328 18.38 10.94 -5.29
N ARG A 329 17.71 9.87 -5.72
CA ARG A 329 18.38 8.65 -6.19
C ARG A 329 17.48 7.86 -7.14
N THR A 330 18.10 7.16 -8.10
CA THR A 330 17.47 6.11 -8.92
C THR A 330 17.90 4.75 -8.38
N LEU A 331 16.99 3.77 -8.39
CA LEU A 331 17.22 2.40 -7.96
C LEU A 331 17.18 1.47 -9.17
N GLY A 332 18.20 0.63 -9.32
CA GLY A 332 18.28 -0.33 -10.40
C GLY A 332 18.18 0.30 -11.81
N ASP A 333 17.89 -0.54 -12.78
CA ASP A 333 17.69 -0.17 -14.18
C ASP A 333 16.46 -0.87 -14.78
N ALA A 334 16.28 -0.80 -16.10
CA ALA A 334 15.16 -1.43 -16.80
C ALA A 334 15.25 -2.96 -16.85
N ASP A 335 16.46 -3.53 -16.70
CA ASP A 335 16.63 -4.99 -16.63
C ASP A 335 16.12 -5.52 -15.29
N ILE A 336 16.34 -4.78 -14.21
CA ILE A 336 15.84 -5.10 -12.87
C ILE A 336 14.36 -4.77 -12.77
N PHE A 337 13.97 -3.55 -13.14
CA PHE A 337 12.59 -3.05 -13.02
C PHE A 337 12.02 -2.68 -14.39
N PRO A 338 11.55 -3.66 -15.19
CA PRO A 338 11.01 -3.41 -16.53
C PRO A 338 9.68 -2.65 -16.51
N SER A 339 8.97 -2.67 -15.39
CA SER A 339 7.74 -1.93 -15.17
C SER A 339 7.73 -1.32 -13.76
N PRO A 340 8.42 -0.22 -13.55
CA PRO A 340 8.58 0.39 -12.22
C PRO A 340 7.29 1.00 -11.66
N GLU A 341 6.24 1.12 -12.46
CA GLU A 341 4.89 1.53 -12.02
C GLU A 341 4.06 0.40 -11.40
N GLY A 342 4.65 -0.76 -11.18
CA GLY A 342 4.01 -1.89 -10.52
C GLY A 342 3.79 -1.68 -9.03
N ASP A 343 3.34 -2.74 -8.38
CA ASP A 343 3.14 -2.77 -6.93
C ASP A 343 4.47 -3.03 -6.23
N ILE A 344 4.93 -2.10 -5.42
CA ILE A 344 6.17 -2.29 -4.67
C ILE A 344 5.91 -2.62 -3.21
N SER A 345 6.87 -3.31 -2.60
CA SER A 345 6.92 -3.51 -1.15
C SER A 345 8.37 -3.57 -0.68
N LEU A 346 8.68 -2.81 0.36
CA LEU A 346 9.99 -2.78 1.00
C LEU A 346 9.97 -3.69 2.23
N SER A 347 11.02 -4.51 2.39
CA SER A 347 11.13 -5.39 3.55
C SER A 347 11.12 -4.61 4.87
N PRO A 348 10.72 -5.23 5.99
CA PRO A 348 10.73 -4.58 7.30
C PRO A 348 12.06 -3.96 7.71
N ASP A 349 13.19 -4.60 7.37
CA ASP A 349 14.54 -4.09 7.62
C ASP A 349 14.99 -3.00 6.63
N GLY A 350 14.21 -2.75 5.56
CA GLY A 350 14.51 -1.74 4.55
C GLY A 350 15.55 -2.14 3.52
N LYS A 351 16.04 -3.39 3.52
CA LYS A 351 17.12 -3.84 2.64
C LYS A 351 16.66 -4.42 1.31
N TRP A 352 15.44 -4.95 1.24
CA TRP A 352 14.92 -5.62 0.07
C TRP A 352 13.72 -4.90 -0.51
N LEU A 353 13.76 -4.62 -1.80
CA LEU A 353 12.63 -4.08 -2.56
C LEU A 353 12.09 -5.16 -3.50
N VAL A 354 10.81 -5.44 -3.43
CA VAL A 354 10.08 -6.20 -4.44
C VAL A 354 9.23 -5.26 -5.28
N ASN A 355 9.29 -5.41 -6.60
CA ASN A 355 8.37 -4.77 -7.56
C ASN A 355 7.59 -5.87 -8.27
N GLY A 356 6.29 -5.91 -8.03
CA GLY A 356 5.36 -6.78 -8.73
C GLY A 356 4.75 -6.05 -9.92
N TYR A 357 4.76 -6.66 -11.10
CA TYR A 357 4.21 -6.07 -12.31
C TYR A 357 3.49 -7.11 -13.16
N ASN A 358 2.53 -6.64 -13.95
CA ASN A 358 1.75 -7.47 -14.87
C ASN A 358 2.27 -7.27 -16.30
N ASN A 359 2.39 -8.35 -17.05
CA ASN A 359 2.62 -8.26 -18.49
C ASN A 359 1.29 -8.35 -19.26
N LYS A 360 1.33 -8.01 -20.55
CA LYS A 360 0.15 -8.03 -21.42
C LYS A 360 -0.42 -9.45 -21.63
N SER A 361 0.32 -10.50 -21.29
CA SER A 361 -0.10 -11.90 -21.44
C SER A 361 -0.95 -12.43 -20.28
N GLY A 362 -1.21 -11.62 -19.26
CA GLY A 362 -2.03 -12.00 -18.10
C GLY A 362 -1.28 -12.78 -17.04
N SER A 363 -0.03 -12.41 -16.80
CA SER A 363 0.79 -12.96 -15.73
C SER A 363 1.42 -11.87 -14.90
N ASN A 364 1.50 -12.10 -13.59
CA ASN A 364 2.28 -11.28 -12.67
C ASN A 364 3.71 -11.81 -12.56
N PHE A 365 4.67 -10.90 -12.45
CA PHE A 365 6.08 -11.16 -12.22
C PHE A 365 6.56 -10.33 -11.04
N TYR A 366 7.63 -10.77 -10.39
CA TYR A 366 8.22 -10.05 -9.28
C TYR A 366 9.73 -9.93 -9.50
N SER A 367 10.21 -8.68 -9.49
CA SER A 367 11.64 -8.36 -9.41
C SER A 367 11.97 -8.07 -7.95
N ILE A 368 12.93 -8.77 -7.39
CA ILE A 368 13.36 -8.65 -6.00
C ILE A 368 14.81 -8.19 -6.01
N MET A 369 15.12 -7.07 -5.36
CA MET A 369 16.44 -6.47 -5.33
C MET A 369 16.87 -6.16 -3.91
N ASN A 370 18.10 -6.52 -3.57
CA ASN A 370 18.77 -6.05 -2.37
C ASN A 370 19.34 -4.64 -2.61
N LEU A 371 18.92 -3.67 -1.80
CA LEU A 371 19.29 -2.26 -1.97
C LEU A 371 20.72 -1.93 -1.50
N GLU A 372 21.36 -2.81 -0.72
CA GLU A 372 22.73 -2.65 -0.23
C GLU A 372 23.75 -3.27 -1.21
N THR A 373 23.48 -4.50 -1.67
CA THR A 373 24.40 -5.25 -2.55
C THR A 373 24.11 -5.06 -4.04
N ALA A 374 22.92 -4.54 -4.38
CA ALA A 374 22.38 -4.46 -5.73
C ALA A 374 22.17 -5.84 -6.41
N SER A 375 22.23 -6.93 -5.66
CA SER A 375 21.88 -8.26 -6.15
C SER A 375 20.37 -8.35 -6.38
N TRP A 376 19.94 -9.10 -7.39
CA TRP A 376 18.52 -9.17 -7.74
C TRP A 376 18.15 -10.48 -8.45
N VAL A 377 16.85 -10.78 -8.42
CA VAL A 377 16.25 -11.93 -9.09
C VAL A 377 14.87 -11.59 -9.63
N LYS A 378 14.46 -12.26 -10.70
CA LYS A 378 13.06 -12.27 -11.20
C LYS A 378 12.44 -13.63 -11.00
N THR A 379 11.17 -13.64 -10.63
CA THR A 379 10.39 -14.88 -10.50
C THR A 379 9.91 -15.40 -11.85
N PRO A 380 9.59 -16.71 -11.95
CA PRO A 380 8.68 -17.22 -12.95
C PRO A 380 7.31 -16.50 -12.94
N PRO A 381 6.50 -16.63 -14.02
CA PRO A 381 5.19 -16.00 -14.08
C PRO A 381 4.17 -16.66 -13.13
N PHE A 382 3.32 -15.81 -12.52
CA PHE A 382 2.11 -16.23 -11.83
C PHE A 382 0.92 -15.97 -12.72
N ASN A 383 0.14 -17.00 -13.04
CA ASN A 383 -1.03 -16.85 -13.90
C ASN A 383 -2.12 -15.97 -13.27
N THR A 384 -2.66 -15.04 -14.05
CA THR A 384 -3.81 -14.18 -13.66
C THR A 384 -4.79 -13.99 -14.81
N GLY A 385 -4.61 -14.71 -15.90
CA GLY A 385 -5.06 -14.46 -17.27
C GLY A 385 -6.53 -14.17 -17.51
N ILE A 386 -7.45 -14.79 -16.77
CA ILE A 386 -8.91 -14.60 -17.00
C ILE A 386 -9.46 -13.34 -16.35
N TYR A 387 -8.83 -12.86 -15.28
CA TYR A 387 -9.30 -11.69 -14.52
C TYR A 387 -8.70 -10.40 -15.05
N LYS A 388 -9.56 -9.44 -15.42
CA LYS A 388 -9.20 -8.18 -16.09
C LYS A 388 -9.96 -7.01 -15.50
N LYS A 389 -9.53 -5.79 -15.82
CA LYS A 389 -10.18 -4.52 -15.41
C LYS A 389 -10.32 -4.45 -13.87
N ASP A 390 -11.54 -4.28 -13.40
CA ASP A 390 -11.84 -4.11 -11.97
C ASP A 390 -11.70 -5.42 -11.16
N LEU A 391 -11.65 -6.57 -11.85
CA LEU A 391 -11.45 -7.90 -11.24
C LEU A 391 -10.03 -8.45 -11.43
N ARG A 392 -9.11 -7.68 -12.00
CA ARG A 392 -7.73 -8.13 -12.18
C ARG A 392 -7.09 -8.53 -10.85
N ILE A 393 -6.21 -9.50 -10.90
CA ILE A 393 -5.39 -9.88 -9.76
C ILE A 393 -4.13 -9.02 -9.79
N ASP A 394 -4.07 -8.01 -8.91
CA ASP A 394 -2.89 -7.18 -8.76
C ASP A 394 -1.72 -8.00 -8.16
N PRO A 395 -0.46 -7.67 -8.48
CA PRO A 395 0.72 -8.36 -7.94
C PRO A 395 0.77 -8.36 -6.42
N ALA A 396 0.51 -7.23 -5.79
CA ALA A 396 0.29 -7.05 -4.35
C ALA A 396 1.28 -7.77 -3.42
N PRO A 397 2.62 -7.67 -3.63
CA PRO A 397 3.61 -8.40 -2.83
C PRO A 397 3.62 -7.90 -1.38
N ARG A 398 3.79 -8.84 -0.41
CA ARG A 398 3.88 -8.52 1.03
C ARG A 398 4.97 -9.32 1.71
N TRP A 399 5.88 -8.66 2.38
CA TRP A 399 6.96 -9.28 3.14
C TRP A 399 6.47 -9.91 4.44
N ASN A 400 7.20 -10.93 4.89
CA ASN A 400 7.11 -11.42 6.26
C ASN A 400 8.04 -10.59 7.19
N HIS A 401 7.98 -10.85 8.49
CA HIS A 401 8.81 -10.13 9.48
C HIS A 401 10.31 -10.44 9.39
N GLU A 402 10.67 -11.61 8.82
CA GLU A 402 12.04 -12.11 8.73
C GLU A 402 12.74 -11.69 7.43
N ASN A 403 12.07 -10.93 6.55
CA ASN A 403 12.61 -10.39 5.30
C ASN A 403 13.04 -11.45 4.27
N ASN A 404 12.54 -12.68 4.38
CA ASN A 404 12.93 -13.81 3.54
C ASN A 404 11.76 -14.48 2.80
N GLN A 405 10.54 -13.97 2.98
CA GLN A 405 9.33 -14.47 2.31
C GLN A 405 8.47 -13.31 1.80
N VAL A 406 7.91 -13.50 0.61
CA VAL A 406 6.95 -12.56 0.02
C VAL A 406 5.65 -13.28 -0.33
N LEU A 407 4.53 -12.85 0.28
CA LEU A 407 3.19 -13.32 -0.07
C LEU A 407 2.73 -12.65 -1.35
N VAL A 408 2.17 -13.44 -2.25
CA VAL A 408 1.61 -13.00 -3.53
C VAL A 408 0.35 -13.78 -3.87
N SER A 409 -0.43 -13.30 -4.85
CA SER A 409 -1.60 -14.00 -5.38
C SER A 409 -1.37 -14.46 -6.82
N GLY A 410 -1.93 -15.62 -7.17
CA GLY A 410 -1.97 -16.16 -8.52
C GLY A 410 -3.14 -17.13 -8.68
N LEU A 411 -3.34 -17.63 -9.89
CA LEU A 411 -4.29 -18.71 -10.16
C LEU A 411 -3.60 -20.06 -10.06
N ASP A 412 -4.28 -21.03 -9.44
CA ASP A 412 -3.90 -22.44 -9.52
C ASP A 412 -4.29 -23.04 -10.89
N GLU A 413 -4.07 -24.33 -11.04
CA GLU A 413 -4.40 -25.09 -12.26
C GLU A 413 -5.91 -25.11 -12.59
N ASN A 414 -6.76 -24.93 -11.59
CA ASN A 414 -8.21 -24.88 -11.70
C ASN A 414 -8.75 -23.48 -12.01
N GLY A 415 -7.87 -22.46 -12.11
CA GLY A 415 -8.25 -21.07 -12.30
C GLY A 415 -8.79 -20.40 -11.03
N THR A 416 -8.57 -20.98 -9.87
CA THR A 416 -8.94 -20.42 -8.56
C THR A 416 -7.82 -19.54 -8.04
N ARG A 417 -8.15 -18.35 -7.54
CA ARG A 417 -7.16 -17.45 -6.95
C ARG A 417 -6.67 -18.00 -5.62
N GLN A 418 -5.36 -18.24 -5.54
CA GLN A 418 -4.70 -18.79 -4.36
C GLN A 418 -3.56 -17.90 -3.89
N LEU A 419 -3.10 -18.15 -2.66
CA LEU A 419 -1.94 -17.49 -2.07
C LEU A 419 -0.70 -18.36 -2.29
N PHE A 420 0.37 -17.67 -2.67
CA PHE A 420 1.70 -18.24 -2.85
C PHE A 420 2.70 -17.47 -2.02
N VAL A 421 3.76 -18.14 -1.60
CA VAL A 421 4.92 -17.55 -0.94
C VAL A 421 6.13 -17.73 -1.82
N ILE A 422 6.83 -16.64 -2.12
CA ILE A 422 8.15 -16.63 -2.72
C ILE A 422 9.14 -16.68 -1.57
N LEU A 423 9.91 -17.76 -1.49
CA LEU A 423 11.01 -17.94 -0.52
C LEU A 423 12.30 -17.41 -1.15
N ILE A 424 13.04 -16.60 -0.42
CA ILE A 424 14.30 -16.00 -0.87
C ILE A 424 15.43 -16.72 -0.13
N ASP A 425 16.32 -17.37 -0.88
CA ASP A 425 17.50 -18.04 -0.33
C ASP A 425 18.75 -17.22 -0.60
N GLU A 426 19.27 -16.59 0.44
CA GLU A 426 20.54 -15.84 0.39
C GLU A 426 21.78 -16.77 0.39
N LYS A 427 21.63 -18.06 0.72
CA LYS A 427 22.75 -19.00 0.83
C LYS A 427 23.25 -19.54 -0.53
N SER A 428 22.62 -19.10 -1.61
CA SER A 428 23.04 -19.43 -2.98
C SER A 428 24.11 -18.47 -3.51
N ILE A 429 24.77 -17.71 -2.63
CA ILE A 429 25.88 -16.78 -2.94
C ILE A 429 27.22 -17.45 -2.66
#